data_a330d04e99d69b1bbd531ba260d29ab4
#
_entry.id   a330d04e99d69b1bbd531ba260d29ab4
#
_cell.length_a   1.000
_cell.length_b   1.000
_cell.length_c   1.000
_cell.angle_alpha   90.00
_cell.angle_beta   90.00
_cell.angle_gamma   90.00
#
_symmetry.space_group_name_H-M   'P 1'
#
loop_
_entity.id
_entity.type
_entity.pdbx_description
1 polymer ?
#
loop_
_entity_poly.entity_id
_entity_poly.type
_entity_poly.pdbx_seq_one_letter_code
_entity_poly.pdbx_strand_id
1 'polypeptide(L)'
;MAHSIDPAAGAVRGFVPARNDEERYLMRHIEDLADAAFSRSIARYSAFLSDREQDLARAALGRAGVRDGWRFDGGWPEAERRVLCLEPEYSYGECPVRCVQLQCRALPGAALPAHKDYLGSLMGLALKREALGDILLPADTPGTAYVFALEPAAKLICRELCQAGRTEVSTRLLEPEEIPAFPAPERQLLTATVSSLRLDAVLSAMLHVSRGTAAELIEAGRVEINHLPAEKPHAPVYEQDVFTVRGKGRFRLTALPGKSKKDRSIIEFFQY
;
A
#
# COMPACT_ATOMS: atom_id res chain seq x y z
N MET A 1 0.57 -8.25 -27.68
CA MET A 1 0.46 -8.31 -26.21
C MET A 1 1.17 -7.09 -25.68
N ALA A 2 0.41 -6.10 -25.22
CA ALA A 2 0.94 -4.79 -24.86
C ALA A 2 1.48 -4.87 -23.44
N HIS A 3 2.78 -4.65 -23.26
CA HIS A 3 3.38 -4.39 -21.95
C HIS A 3 2.81 -3.06 -21.45
N SER A 4 2.00 -3.13 -20.41
CA SER A 4 1.57 -1.95 -19.67
C SER A 4 2.80 -1.38 -18.96
N ILE A 5 3.35 -0.32 -19.53
CA ILE A 5 4.35 0.52 -18.88
C ILE A 5 3.62 1.21 -17.74
N ASP A 6 4.05 0.97 -16.50
CA ASP A 6 3.57 1.66 -15.31
C ASP A 6 3.79 3.18 -15.50
N PRO A 7 2.75 4.02 -15.56
CA PRO A 7 2.90 5.46 -15.83
C PRO A 7 3.45 6.27 -14.65
N ALA A 8 3.96 5.62 -13.59
CA ALA A 8 4.52 6.27 -12.41
C ALA A 8 5.97 6.72 -12.55
N ALA A 9 6.51 6.87 -13.78
CA ALA A 9 7.83 7.48 -14.02
C ALA A 9 7.78 9.03 -14.02
N GLY A 10 6.81 9.65 -13.32
CA GLY A 10 6.75 11.10 -13.13
C GLY A 10 7.50 11.51 -11.88
N ALA A 11 8.50 12.36 -12.04
CA ALA A 11 9.27 13.08 -11.01
C ALA A 11 9.56 12.27 -9.74
N VAL A 12 10.45 11.29 -9.86
CA VAL A 12 10.99 10.54 -8.73
C VAL A 12 11.50 11.56 -7.71
N ARG A 13 10.88 11.61 -6.51
CA ARG A 13 11.51 12.25 -5.35
C ARG A 13 12.92 11.67 -5.25
N GLY A 14 13.93 12.47 -5.58
CA GLY A 14 15.31 12.05 -5.36
C GLY A 14 15.49 11.71 -3.88
N PHE A 15 16.01 10.53 -3.60
CA PHE A 15 16.39 10.04 -2.29
C PHE A 15 15.23 9.87 -1.27
N VAL A 16 14.93 8.62 -0.95
CA VAL A 16 14.05 8.22 0.16
C VAL A 16 14.94 7.78 1.33
N PRO A 17 15.12 8.62 2.37
CA PRO A 17 16.00 8.28 3.49
C PRO A 17 15.34 7.24 4.40
N ALA A 18 16.11 6.28 4.89
CA ALA A 18 15.69 5.40 5.97
C ALA A 18 15.63 6.18 7.31
N ARG A 19 14.55 5.99 8.09
CA ARG A 19 14.31 6.67 9.37
C ARG A 19 15.00 6.01 10.56
N ASN A 20 15.15 4.69 10.51
CA ASN A 20 15.62 3.86 11.60
C ASN A 20 16.45 2.68 11.09
N ASP A 21 16.94 1.86 11.99
CA ASP A 21 17.75 0.69 11.67
C ASP A 21 16.96 -0.39 10.93
N GLU A 22 15.66 -0.54 11.21
CA GLU A 22 14.79 -1.51 10.55
C GLU A 22 14.64 -1.17 9.07
N GLU A 23 14.38 0.10 8.73
CA GLU A 23 14.32 0.57 7.35
C GLU A 23 15.69 0.45 6.64
N ARG A 24 16.80 0.71 7.35
CA ARG A 24 18.15 0.49 6.80
C ARG A 24 18.43 -1.00 6.54
N TYR A 25 17.95 -1.87 7.44
CA TYR A 25 18.06 -3.30 7.27
C TYR A 25 17.22 -3.77 6.06
N LEU A 26 15.97 -3.32 5.96
CA LEU A 26 15.11 -3.62 4.82
C LEU A 26 15.77 -3.24 3.50
N MET A 27 16.31 -2.03 3.38
CA MET A 27 16.96 -1.59 2.13
C MET A 27 18.15 -2.47 1.75
N ARG A 28 18.99 -2.82 2.72
CA ARG A 28 20.11 -3.77 2.48
C ARG A 28 19.61 -5.16 2.09
N HIS A 29 18.59 -5.65 2.77
CA HIS A 29 17.98 -6.94 2.43
C HIS A 29 17.43 -6.97 0.99
N ILE A 30 16.82 -5.87 0.54
CA ILE A 30 16.34 -5.76 -0.84
C ILE A 30 17.51 -5.73 -1.84
N GLU A 31 18.62 -5.03 -1.52
CA GLU A 31 19.84 -5.02 -2.34
C GLU A 31 20.44 -6.43 -2.45
N ASP A 32 20.57 -7.16 -1.33
CA ASP A 32 21.06 -8.54 -1.29
C ASP A 32 20.14 -9.49 -2.06
N LEU A 33 18.82 -9.30 -1.94
CA LEU A 33 17.82 -10.11 -2.65
C LEU A 33 17.92 -9.88 -4.17
N ALA A 34 18.12 -8.61 -4.59
CA ALA A 34 18.31 -8.25 -5.98
C ALA A 34 19.62 -8.84 -6.54
N ASP A 35 20.73 -8.72 -5.82
CA ASP A 35 22.00 -9.33 -6.22
C ASP A 35 21.83 -10.85 -6.38
N ALA A 36 21.22 -11.53 -5.41
CA ALA A 36 20.97 -12.96 -5.48
C ALA A 36 20.04 -13.37 -6.63
N ALA A 37 19.09 -12.52 -7.03
CA ALA A 37 18.19 -12.78 -8.14
C ALA A 37 18.91 -12.63 -9.48
N PHE A 38 19.54 -11.49 -9.70
CA PHE A 38 20.12 -11.12 -11.01
C PHE A 38 21.46 -11.78 -11.30
N SER A 39 22.32 -12.02 -10.26
CA SER A 39 23.58 -12.72 -10.46
C SER A 39 23.40 -14.20 -10.81
N ARG A 40 22.28 -14.80 -10.40
CA ARG A 40 22.01 -16.24 -10.61
C ARG A 40 20.88 -16.52 -11.61
N SER A 41 20.23 -15.47 -12.11
CA SER A 41 19.02 -15.57 -12.96
C SER A 41 17.92 -16.43 -12.32
N ILE A 42 17.67 -16.24 -11.01
CA ILE A 42 16.66 -16.99 -10.25
C ILE A 42 15.68 -16.01 -9.65
N ALA A 43 14.37 -16.23 -9.88
CA ALA A 43 13.34 -15.39 -9.29
C ALA A 43 13.42 -15.35 -7.75
N ARG A 44 13.23 -14.19 -7.17
CA ARG A 44 13.21 -13.94 -5.73
C ARG A 44 12.05 -13.05 -5.36
N TYR A 45 11.55 -13.24 -4.16
CA TYR A 45 10.37 -12.54 -3.67
C TYR A 45 10.61 -12.03 -2.26
N SER A 46 10.16 -10.82 -1.97
CA SER A 46 10.16 -10.29 -0.60
C SER A 46 8.98 -10.84 0.21
N ALA A 47 8.90 -10.47 1.47
CA ALA A 47 7.65 -10.46 2.22
C ALA A 47 6.71 -9.35 1.72
N PHE A 48 5.48 -9.26 2.25
CA PHE A 48 4.59 -8.14 1.96
C PHE A 48 5.13 -6.83 2.54
N LEU A 49 5.23 -5.85 1.69
CA LEU A 49 5.70 -4.50 1.98
C LEU A 49 4.52 -3.54 2.08
N SER A 50 4.53 -2.67 3.08
CA SER A 50 3.66 -1.50 3.16
C SER A 50 4.05 -0.45 2.09
N ASP A 51 3.21 0.57 1.86
CA ASP A 51 3.52 1.68 0.93
C ASP A 51 4.92 2.26 1.17
N ARG A 52 5.25 2.55 2.44
CA ARG A 52 6.56 3.10 2.80
C ARG A 52 7.71 2.14 2.48
N GLU A 53 7.54 0.85 2.77
CA GLU A 53 8.54 -0.17 2.48
C GLU A 53 8.71 -0.40 0.98
N GLN A 54 7.64 -0.25 0.19
CA GLN A 54 7.72 -0.28 -1.28
C GLN A 54 8.56 0.89 -1.82
N ASP A 55 8.42 2.11 -1.25
CA ASP A 55 9.25 3.26 -1.64
C ASP A 55 10.72 3.04 -1.28
N LEU A 56 11.00 2.47 -0.11
CA LEU A 56 12.36 2.08 0.29
C LEU A 56 12.93 1.00 -0.63
N ALA A 57 12.12 0.03 -1.02
CA ALA A 57 12.52 -1.02 -1.94
C ALA A 57 12.87 -0.44 -3.34
N ARG A 58 12.04 0.48 -3.88
CA ARG A 58 12.37 1.19 -5.13
C ARG A 58 13.69 1.95 -5.02
N ALA A 59 13.91 2.65 -3.90
CA ALA A 59 15.15 3.38 -3.66
C ALA A 59 16.37 2.44 -3.55
N ALA A 60 16.22 1.28 -2.92
CA ALA A 60 17.26 0.26 -2.80
C ALA A 60 17.61 -0.34 -4.16
N LEU A 61 16.60 -0.70 -4.98
CA LEU A 61 16.81 -1.19 -6.36
C LEU A 61 17.52 -0.16 -7.23
N GLY A 62 17.14 1.12 -7.12
CA GLY A 62 17.82 2.20 -7.83
C GLY A 62 19.30 2.33 -7.46
N ARG A 63 19.66 2.16 -6.17
CA ARG A 63 21.05 2.15 -5.69
C ARG A 63 21.81 0.91 -6.18
N ALA A 64 21.15 -0.24 -6.25
CA ALA A 64 21.72 -1.47 -6.80
C ALA A 64 21.84 -1.46 -8.33
N GLY A 65 21.36 -0.39 -9.01
CA GLY A 65 21.40 -0.27 -10.45
C GLY A 65 20.36 -1.13 -11.19
N VAL A 66 19.39 -1.71 -10.49
CA VAL A 66 18.34 -2.55 -11.07
C VAL A 66 17.23 -1.65 -11.62
N ARG A 67 17.05 -1.65 -12.94
CA ARG A 67 16.08 -0.79 -13.64
C ARG A 67 14.82 -1.52 -14.09
N ASP A 68 14.93 -2.80 -14.39
CA ASP A 68 13.87 -3.67 -14.93
C ASP A 68 13.94 -5.08 -14.32
N GLY A 69 13.08 -5.97 -14.75
CA GLY A 69 13.02 -7.34 -14.23
C GLY A 69 12.44 -7.42 -12.81
N TRP A 70 11.65 -6.43 -12.40
CA TRP A 70 10.95 -6.45 -11.12
C TRP A 70 9.55 -5.81 -11.20
N ARG A 71 8.68 -6.22 -10.31
CA ARG A 71 7.33 -5.65 -10.12
C ARG A 71 6.87 -5.82 -8.69
N PHE A 72 5.83 -5.07 -8.33
CA PHE A 72 5.09 -5.32 -7.08
C PHE A 72 3.81 -6.08 -7.38
N ASP A 73 3.50 -7.06 -6.53
CA ASP A 73 2.31 -7.89 -6.65
C ASP A 73 1.67 -8.09 -5.27
N GLY A 74 0.40 -7.81 -5.14
CA GLY A 74 -0.37 -8.03 -3.91
C GLY A 74 -1.50 -9.04 -4.08
N GLY A 75 -1.58 -9.69 -5.26
CA GLY A 75 -2.62 -10.67 -5.58
C GLY A 75 -3.90 -10.06 -6.16
N TRP A 76 -4.04 -8.73 -6.16
CA TRP A 76 -5.14 -8.01 -6.80
C TRP A 76 -4.69 -6.59 -7.23
N PRO A 77 -5.35 -5.95 -8.21
CA PRO A 77 -4.82 -4.75 -8.88
C PRO A 77 -4.56 -3.55 -7.95
N GLU A 78 -5.47 -3.29 -7.01
CA GLU A 78 -5.40 -2.13 -6.12
C GLU A 78 -4.80 -2.45 -4.73
N ALA A 79 -4.04 -3.55 -4.62
CA ALA A 79 -3.44 -3.97 -3.37
C ALA A 79 -2.57 -2.86 -2.76
N GLU A 80 -2.79 -2.58 -1.46
CA GLU A 80 -1.95 -1.65 -0.70
C GLU A 80 -0.65 -2.32 -0.26
N ARG A 81 -0.75 -3.55 0.24
CA ARG A 81 0.42 -4.34 0.63
C ARG A 81 0.84 -5.23 -0.53
N ARG A 82 2.11 -5.16 -0.90
CA ARG A 82 2.61 -5.87 -2.09
C ARG A 82 3.94 -6.57 -1.80
N VAL A 83 4.15 -7.68 -2.45
CA VAL A 83 5.42 -8.39 -2.50
C VAL A 83 6.26 -7.78 -3.63
N LEU A 84 7.53 -7.54 -3.41
CA LEU A 84 8.49 -7.26 -4.48
C LEU A 84 8.85 -8.57 -5.16
N CYS A 85 8.53 -8.70 -6.44
CA CYS A 85 8.90 -9.80 -7.30
C CYS A 85 10.13 -9.36 -8.12
N LEU A 86 11.23 -10.07 -7.95
CA LEU A 86 12.47 -9.91 -8.73
C LEU A 86 12.52 -11.09 -9.69
N GLU A 87 12.26 -10.82 -10.97
CA GLU A 87 12.08 -11.82 -12.02
C GLU A 87 13.03 -11.51 -13.20
N PRO A 88 14.32 -11.88 -13.07
CA PRO A 88 15.28 -11.71 -14.17
C PRO A 88 14.80 -12.42 -15.44
N GLU A 89 15.28 -11.97 -16.58
CA GLU A 89 14.97 -12.59 -17.86
C GLU A 89 15.33 -14.08 -17.83
N TYR A 90 14.43 -14.92 -18.32
CA TYR A 90 14.54 -16.38 -18.30
C TYR A 90 14.52 -17.05 -16.91
N SER A 91 14.19 -16.30 -15.85
CA SER A 91 13.97 -16.94 -14.55
C SER A 91 12.61 -17.65 -14.48
N TYR A 92 12.56 -18.73 -13.71
CA TYR A 92 11.33 -19.44 -13.41
C TYR A 92 10.92 -19.20 -11.97
N GLY A 93 9.66 -18.96 -11.74
CA GLY A 93 9.08 -18.80 -10.41
C GLY A 93 7.69 -18.19 -10.50
N GLU A 94 6.87 -18.50 -9.53
CA GLU A 94 5.57 -17.87 -9.34
C GLU A 94 5.59 -16.95 -8.12
N CYS A 95 4.92 -15.81 -8.21
CA CYS A 95 4.71 -14.96 -7.05
C CYS A 95 4.06 -15.79 -5.92
N PRO A 96 4.61 -15.77 -4.69
CA PRO A 96 4.14 -16.62 -3.60
C PRO A 96 2.84 -16.10 -2.95
N VAL A 97 2.20 -15.10 -3.50
CA VAL A 97 0.93 -14.56 -3.01
C VAL A 97 -0.19 -15.52 -3.36
N ARG A 98 -0.99 -15.86 -2.36
CA ARG A 98 -2.19 -16.71 -2.50
C ARG A 98 -3.38 -16.00 -1.90
N CYS A 99 -4.59 -16.30 -2.38
CA CYS A 99 -5.84 -15.79 -1.86
C CYS A 99 -6.58 -16.86 -1.09
N VAL A 100 -6.95 -16.56 0.16
CA VAL A 100 -7.80 -17.41 0.99
C VAL A 100 -9.16 -16.76 1.13
N GLN A 101 -10.20 -17.45 0.71
CA GLN A 101 -11.58 -17.08 0.97
C GLN A 101 -11.99 -17.55 2.35
N LEU A 102 -12.58 -16.65 3.14
CA LEU A 102 -13.16 -16.91 4.46
C LEU A 102 -14.67 -16.70 4.37
N GLN A 103 -15.43 -17.71 4.74
CA GLN A 103 -16.89 -17.65 4.76
C GLN A 103 -17.40 -17.75 6.18
N CYS A 104 -18.11 -16.70 6.65
CA CYS A 104 -18.72 -16.69 7.97
C CYS A 104 -19.94 -17.61 8.03
N ARG A 105 -20.06 -18.32 9.15
CA ARG A 105 -21.25 -19.09 9.54
C ARG A 105 -22.03 -18.34 10.61
N ALA A 106 -22.39 -17.08 10.33
CA ALA A 106 -23.14 -16.27 11.28
C ALA A 106 -24.61 -16.73 11.37
N LEU A 107 -25.15 -16.73 12.58
CA LEU A 107 -26.59 -16.92 12.78
C LEU A 107 -27.38 -15.72 12.23
N PRO A 108 -28.62 -15.92 11.76
CA PRO A 108 -29.46 -14.82 11.31
C PRO A 108 -29.55 -13.69 12.36
N GLY A 109 -29.25 -12.45 11.96
CA GLY A 109 -29.25 -11.28 12.82
C GLY A 109 -28.00 -11.08 13.70
N ALA A 110 -27.01 -11.98 13.64
CA ALA A 110 -25.72 -11.76 14.29
C ALA A 110 -24.88 -10.75 13.52
N ALA A 111 -24.09 -9.94 14.24
CA ALA A 111 -23.16 -9.02 13.61
C ALA A 111 -22.03 -9.79 12.90
N LEU A 112 -21.77 -9.42 11.66
CA LEU A 112 -20.65 -9.97 10.90
C LEU A 112 -19.32 -9.44 11.43
N PRO A 113 -18.21 -10.23 11.34
CA PRO A 113 -16.89 -9.78 11.73
C PRO A 113 -16.45 -8.59 10.88
N ALA A 114 -15.87 -7.59 11.53
CA ALA A 114 -15.23 -6.47 10.87
C ALA A 114 -13.77 -6.78 10.54
N HIS A 115 -13.12 -5.95 9.75
CA HIS A 115 -11.71 -6.09 9.35
C HIS A 115 -10.77 -6.39 10.54
N LYS A 116 -10.97 -5.68 11.68
CA LYS A 116 -10.15 -5.86 12.89
C LYS A 116 -10.29 -7.27 13.50
N ASP A 117 -11.46 -7.90 13.35
CA ASP A 117 -11.73 -9.22 13.92
C ASP A 117 -11.00 -10.30 13.10
N TYR A 118 -11.03 -10.18 11.77
CA TYR A 118 -10.23 -11.03 10.89
C TYR A 118 -8.72 -10.86 11.15
N LEU A 119 -8.22 -9.61 11.16
CA LEU A 119 -6.80 -9.34 11.40
C LEU A 119 -6.36 -9.87 12.76
N GLY A 120 -7.16 -9.64 13.82
CA GLY A 120 -6.84 -10.13 15.16
C GLY A 120 -6.77 -11.65 15.23
N SER A 121 -7.69 -12.36 14.56
CA SER A 121 -7.70 -13.83 14.53
C SER A 121 -6.51 -14.38 13.71
N LEU A 122 -6.16 -13.75 12.60
CA LEU A 122 -4.96 -14.11 11.81
C LEU A 122 -3.66 -13.91 12.61
N MET A 123 -3.53 -12.80 13.33
CA MET A 123 -2.38 -12.57 14.21
C MET A 123 -2.34 -13.56 15.38
N GLY A 124 -3.50 -14.06 15.83
CA GLY A 124 -3.61 -15.12 16.84
C GLY A 124 -3.01 -16.46 16.40
N LEU A 125 -2.84 -16.70 15.10
CA LEU A 125 -2.12 -17.86 14.54
C LEU A 125 -0.59 -17.70 14.59
N ALA A 126 -0.06 -16.72 15.30
CA ALA A 126 1.37 -16.37 15.35
C ALA A 126 1.97 -16.01 13.98
N LEU A 127 1.13 -15.61 13.02
CA LEU A 127 1.59 -15.11 11.74
C LEU A 127 2.22 -13.73 11.91
N LYS A 128 3.34 -13.50 11.26
CA LYS A 128 3.94 -12.17 11.17
C LYS A 128 3.13 -11.29 10.22
N ARG A 129 3.04 -9.99 10.51
CA ARG A 129 2.28 -9.04 9.66
C ARG A 129 2.81 -8.99 8.21
N GLU A 130 4.09 -9.22 8.03
CA GLU A 130 4.77 -9.26 6.73
C GLU A 130 4.43 -10.50 5.88
N ALA A 131 3.81 -11.51 6.48
CA ALA A 131 3.28 -12.67 5.75
C ALA A 131 1.86 -12.44 5.21
N LEU A 132 1.22 -11.33 5.62
CA LEU A 132 -0.17 -10.99 5.29
C LEU A 132 -0.22 -9.74 4.41
N GLY A 133 -0.94 -9.84 3.31
CA GLY A 133 -1.34 -8.74 2.43
C GLY A 133 -2.61 -8.05 2.91
N ASP A 134 -3.48 -7.73 1.97
CA ASP A 134 -4.76 -7.08 2.21
C ASP A 134 -5.83 -8.10 2.66
N ILE A 135 -6.79 -7.59 3.43
CA ILE A 135 -8.01 -8.29 3.82
C ILE A 135 -9.17 -7.52 3.21
N LEU A 136 -9.87 -8.14 2.27
CA LEU A 136 -10.99 -7.52 1.58
C LEU A 136 -12.32 -8.05 2.12
N LEU A 137 -13.25 -7.13 2.35
CA LEU A 137 -14.62 -7.41 2.79
C LEU A 137 -15.58 -6.80 1.78
N PRO A 138 -15.88 -7.50 0.66
CA PRO A 138 -16.74 -6.95 -0.37
C PRO A 138 -18.16 -6.72 0.14
N ALA A 139 -18.74 -5.56 -0.18
CA ALA A 139 -20.07 -5.20 0.29
C ALA A 139 -21.20 -6.04 -0.37
N ASP A 140 -20.95 -6.54 -1.58
CA ASP A 140 -21.86 -7.37 -2.37
C ASP A 140 -21.93 -8.83 -1.90
N THR A 141 -20.96 -9.29 -1.10
CA THR A 141 -20.89 -10.64 -0.54
C THR A 141 -20.74 -10.61 1.00
N PRO A 142 -21.77 -10.13 1.74
CA PRO A 142 -21.69 -10.02 3.20
C PRO A 142 -21.36 -11.37 3.85
N GLY A 143 -20.42 -11.34 4.80
CA GLY A 143 -19.96 -12.56 5.49
C GLY A 143 -18.85 -13.30 4.75
N THR A 144 -18.44 -12.83 3.59
CA THR A 144 -17.26 -13.34 2.88
C THR A 144 -16.09 -12.35 3.04
N ALA A 145 -14.91 -12.88 3.33
CA ALA A 145 -13.67 -12.12 3.32
C ALA A 145 -12.63 -12.81 2.43
N TYR A 146 -11.74 -12.02 1.86
CA TYR A 146 -10.62 -12.52 1.09
C TYR A 146 -9.32 -12.03 1.71
N VAL A 147 -8.42 -12.95 2.02
CA VAL A 147 -7.13 -12.66 2.65
C VAL A 147 -6.02 -13.02 1.67
N PHE A 148 -5.22 -12.03 1.31
CA PHE A 148 -4.01 -12.27 0.54
C PHE A 148 -2.86 -12.56 1.52
N ALA A 149 -2.13 -13.63 1.28
CA ALA A 149 -1.06 -14.08 2.16
C ALA A 149 0.05 -14.79 1.37
N LEU A 150 1.26 -14.83 1.92
CA LEU A 150 2.31 -15.70 1.39
C LEU A 150 1.87 -17.17 1.48
N GLU A 151 2.26 -17.99 0.55
CA GLU A 151 1.82 -19.39 0.43
C GLU A 151 1.93 -20.20 1.73
N PRO A 152 3.01 -20.16 2.54
CA PRO A 152 3.07 -20.86 3.82
C PRO A 152 2.01 -20.34 4.81
N ALA A 153 1.77 -19.03 4.84
CA ALA A 153 0.76 -18.42 5.71
C ALA A 153 -0.66 -18.77 5.23
N ALA A 154 -0.92 -18.75 3.92
CA ALA A 154 -2.20 -19.14 3.35
C ALA A 154 -2.56 -20.60 3.70
N LYS A 155 -1.59 -21.52 3.60
CA LYS A 155 -1.76 -22.91 4.01
C LYS A 155 -2.05 -23.07 5.51
N LEU A 156 -1.36 -22.28 6.36
CA LEU A 156 -1.62 -22.27 7.80
C LEU A 156 -3.02 -21.71 8.13
N ILE A 157 -3.44 -20.63 7.46
CA ILE A 157 -4.78 -20.06 7.61
C ILE A 157 -5.84 -21.11 7.26
N CYS A 158 -5.70 -21.79 6.14
CA CYS A 158 -6.65 -22.82 5.73
C CYS A 158 -6.73 -24.02 6.71
N ARG A 159 -5.64 -24.32 7.40
CA ARG A 159 -5.58 -25.44 8.34
C ARG A 159 -6.09 -25.09 9.74
N GLU A 160 -5.81 -23.90 10.23
CA GLU A 160 -5.94 -23.57 11.65
C GLU A 160 -7.03 -22.52 11.93
N LEU A 161 -7.39 -21.65 10.95
CA LEU A 161 -8.34 -20.59 11.22
C LEU A 161 -9.77 -21.12 11.19
N CYS A 162 -10.43 -21.15 12.34
CA CYS A 162 -11.84 -21.58 12.48
C CYS A 162 -12.76 -20.46 12.97
N GLN A 163 -12.20 -19.31 13.41
CA GLN A 163 -13.00 -18.20 13.93
C GLN A 163 -12.41 -16.85 13.51
N ALA A 164 -13.30 -15.87 13.24
CA ALA A 164 -12.98 -14.46 13.11
C ALA A 164 -13.71 -13.68 14.21
N GLY A 165 -12.97 -13.18 15.20
CA GLY A 165 -13.56 -12.64 16.42
C GLY A 165 -14.34 -13.74 17.19
N ARG A 166 -15.67 -13.62 17.21
CA ARG A 166 -16.57 -14.59 17.86
C ARG A 166 -17.35 -15.46 16.86
N THR A 167 -17.14 -15.26 15.56
CA THR A 167 -17.90 -15.92 14.51
C THR A 167 -17.11 -17.06 13.91
N GLU A 168 -17.72 -18.22 13.78
CA GLU A 168 -17.14 -19.36 13.09
C GLU A 168 -16.93 -19.02 11.60
N VAL A 169 -15.79 -19.42 11.05
CA VAL A 169 -15.47 -19.26 9.62
C VAL A 169 -15.00 -20.58 9.04
N SER A 170 -15.35 -20.81 7.79
CA SER A 170 -14.70 -21.82 6.95
C SER A 170 -13.72 -21.12 6.01
N THR A 171 -12.65 -21.82 5.67
CA THR A 171 -11.55 -21.30 4.85
C THR A 171 -11.41 -22.13 3.59
N ARG A 172 -11.05 -21.49 2.47
CA ARG A 172 -10.73 -22.13 1.20
C ARG A 172 -9.60 -21.39 0.50
N LEU A 173 -8.57 -22.09 0.10
CA LEU A 173 -7.54 -21.57 -0.80
C LEU A 173 -8.16 -21.46 -2.20
N LEU A 174 -8.00 -20.32 -2.84
CA LEU A 174 -8.47 -20.08 -4.19
C LEU A 174 -7.34 -20.26 -5.20
N GLU A 175 -7.66 -20.89 -6.33
CA GLU A 175 -6.81 -20.84 -7.50
C GLU A 175 -6.90 -19.45 -8.16
N PRO A 176 -5.88 -19.01 -8.93
CA PRO A 176 -5.87 -17.66 -9.50
C PRO A 176 -7.12 -17.30 -10.31
N GLU A 177 -7.68 -18.26 -11.03
CA GLU A 177 -8.88 -18.09 -11.86
C GLU A 177 -10.18 -18.00 -11.07
N GLU A 178 -10.16 -18.43 -9.80
CA GLU A 178 -11.29 -18.38 -8.89
C GLU A 178 -11.35 -17.07 -8.09
N ILE A 179 -10.27 -16.27 -8.12
CA ILE A 179 -10.22 -15.00 -7.41
C ILE A 179 -11.18 -14.01 -8.09
N PRO A 180 -12.21 -13.52 -7.40
CA PRO A 180 -13.15 -12.58 -8.01
C PRO A 180 -12.46 -11.27 -8.37
N ALA A 181 -12.98 -10.60 -9.39
CA ALA A 181 -12.59 -9.24 -9.67
C ALA A 181 -13.12 -8.32 -8.56
N PHE A 182 -12.22 -7.71 -7.81
CA PHE A 182 -12.59 -6.72 -6.82
C PHE A 182 -12.70 -5.35 -7.50
N PRO A 183 -13.81 -4.63 -7.30
CA PRO A 183 -13.92 -3.27 -7.80
C PRO A 183 -12.83 -2.40 -7.13
N ALA A 184 -12.21 -1.54 -7.92
CA ALA A 184 -11.33 -0.53 -7.35
C ALA A 184 -12.13 0.27 -6.30
N PRO A 185 -11.52 0.61 -5.15
CA PRO A 185 -12.18 1.46 -4.17
C PRO A 185 -12.68 2.74 -4.85
N GLU A 186 -13.96 3.06 -4.69
CA GLU A 186 -14.49 4.34 -5.18
C GLU A 186 -13.80 5.46 -4.41
N ARG A 187 -12.80 6.06 -5.05
CA ARG A 187 -12.08 7.20 -4.50
C ARG A 187 -12.69 8.46 -5.08
N GLN A 188 -13.38 9.23 -4.25
CA GLN A 188 -13.88 10.52 -4.68
C GLN A 188 -12.69 11.45 -4.99
N LEU A 189 -12.45 11.67 -6.28
CA LEU A 189 -11.43 12.61 -6.74
C LEU A 189 -11.91 14.03 -6.45
N LEU A 190 -11.14 14.74 -5.64
CA LEU A 190 -11.40 16.14 -5.26
C LEU A 190 -10.41 17.04 -5.99
N THR A 191 -10.87 18.24 -6.34
CA THR A 191 -10.04 19.24 -7.00
C THR A 191 -10.02 20.52 -6.19
N ALA A 192 -8.84 21.11 -6.04
CA ALA A 192 -8.69 22.42 -5.40
C ALA A 192 -7.66 23.29 -6.13
N THR A 193 -7.60 24.58 -5.78
CA THR A 193 -6.57 25.48 -6.32
C THR A 193 -5.73 26.08 -5.20
N VAL A 194 -4.42 26.07 -5.36
CA VAL A 194 -3.46 26.59 -4.39
C VAL A 194 -2.59 27.68 -5.01
N SER A 195 -2.13 28.63 -4.20
CA SER A 195 -1.24 29.69 -4.67
C SER A 195 0.20 29.21 -4.89
N SER A 196 0.57 28.11 -4.27
CA SER A 196 1.89 27.50 -4.38
C SER A 196 1.83 26.02 -3.98
N LEU A 197 2.76 25.21 -4.51
CA LEU A 197 2.90 23.80 -4.15
C LEU A 197 3.73 23.62 -2.87
N ARG A 198 3.32 24.35 -1.83
CA ARG A 198 3.88 24.25 -0.48
C ARG A 198 2.94 23.42 0.38
N LEU A 199 3.50 22.70 1.33
CA LEU A 199 2.76 21.82 2.22
C LEU A 199 1.61 22.54 2.96
N ASP A 200 1.88 23.72 3.54
CA ASP A 200 0.88 24.52 4.25
C ASP A 200 -0.30 24.92 3.34
N ALA A 201 -0.03 25.26 2.09
CA ALA A 201 -1.05 25.68 1.14
C ALA A 201 -1.88 24.48 0.64
N VAL A 202 -1.22 23.35 0.36
CA VAL A 202 -1.87 22.13 -0.12
C VAL A 202 -2.73 21.51 0.99
N LEU A 203 -2.20 21.38 2.21
CA LEU A 203 -2.98 20.87 3.35
C LEU A 203 -4.15 21.78 3.71
N SER A 204 -3.97 23.11 3.65
CA SER A 204 -5.06 24.07 3.85
C SER A 204 -6.22 23.80 2.89
N ALA A 205 -5.91 23.53 1.61
CA ALA A 205 -6.92 23.21 0.60
C ALA A 205 -7.56 21.84 0.82
N MET A 206 -6.76 20.79 1.11
CA MET A 206 -7.24 19.43 1.34
C MET A 206 -8.13 19.31 2.58
N LEU A 207 -7.77 20.00 3.66
CA LEU A 207 -8.47 19.94 4.95
C LEU A 207 -9.56 20.99 5.12
N HIS A 208 -9.71 21.90 4.17
CA HIS A 208 -10.60 23.07 4.25
C HIS A 208 -10.37 23.92 5.52
N VAL A 209 -9.09 24.15 5.87
CA VAL A 209 -8.68 24.98 7.03
C VAL A 209 -7.85 26.18 6.58
N SER A 210 -7.59 27.14 7.48
CA SER A 210 -6.68 28.24 7.19
C SER A 210 -5.23 27.74 7.01
N ARG A 211 -4.41 28.49 6.26
CA ARG A 211 -2.98 28.19 6.12
C ARG A 211 -2.23 28.24 7.46
N GLY A 212 -2.65 29.12 8.38
CA GLY A 212 -2.11 29.17 9.74
C GLY A 212 -2.39 27.87 10.48
N THR A 213 -3.64 27.39 10.47
CA THR A 213 -4.02 26.11 11.08
C THR A 213 -3.27 24.94 10.47
N ALA A 214 -3.09 24.93 9.14
CA ALA A 214 -2.28 23.89 8.48
C ALA A 214 -0.81 23.94 8.94
N ALA A 215 -0.22 25.12 9.07
CA ALA A 215 1.14 25.30 9.58
C ALA A 215 1.26 24.82 11.04
N GLU A 216 0.31 25.17 11.90
CA GLU A 216 0.25 24.71 13.29
C GLU A 216 0.20 23.17 13.40
N LEU A 217 -0.56 22.49 12.53
CA LEU A 217 -0.60 21.02 12.48
C LEU A 217 0.76 20.42 12.10
N ILE A 218 1.47 21.05 11.17
CA ILE A 218 2.80 20.60 10.74
C ILE A 218 3.81 20.80 11.88
N GLU A 219 3.86 21.98 12.47
CA GLU A 219 4.78 22.33 13.56
C GLU A 219 4.53 21.50 14.82
N ALA A 220 3.26 21.13 15.07
CA ALA A 220 2.88 20.22 16.15
C ALA A 220 3.23 18.73 15.88
N GLY A 221 3.92 18.40 14.76
CA GLY A 221 4.29 17.04 14.41
C GLY A 221 3.10 16.09 14.11
N ARG A 222 1.96 16.66 13.69
CA ARG A 222 0.73 15.92 13.39
C ARG A 222 0.59 15.55 11.92
N VAL A 223 1.56 15.90 11.09
CA VAL A 223 1.55 15.68 9.64
C VAL A 223 2.76 14.85 9.23
N GLU A 224 2.50 13.84 8.44
CA GLU A 224 3.52 13.06 7.75
C GLU A 224 3.34 13.19 6.24
N ILE A 225 4.44 13.22 5.50
CA ILE A 225 4.48 13.10 4.04
C ILE A 225 5.21 11.80 3.72
N ASN A 226 4.55 10.90 2.99
CA ASN A 226 5.09 9.58 2.64
C ASN A 226 5.70 8.88 3.88
N HIS A 227 4.91 8.90 4.98
CA HIS A 227 5.26 8.32 6.28
C HIS A 227 6.46 8.95 6.99
N LEU A 228 6.95 10.11 6.54
CA LEU A 228 7.99 10.87 7.22
C LEU A 228 7.36 12.08 7.91
N PRO A 229 7.71 12.38 9.18
CA PRO A 229 7.26 13.60 9.83
C PRO A 229 7.60 14.82 9.00
N ALA A 230 6.61 15.69 8.80
CA ALA A 230 6.81 16.95 8.12
C ALA A 230 7.21 18.01 9.15
N GLU A 231 8.35 18.67 8.95
CA GLU A 231 8.90 19.64 9.88
C GLU A 231 8.65 21.09 9.44
N LYS A 232 8.53 21.30 8.12
CA LYS A 232 8.52 22.65 7.56
C LYS A 232 7.22 22.94 6.79
N PRO A 233 6.42 23.95 7.21
CA PRO A 233 5.21 24.34 6.49
C PRO A 233 5.43 24.69 5.01
N HIS A 234 6.60 25.23 4.69
CA HIS A 234 6.97 25.62 3.33
C HIS A 234 7.65 24.50 2.50
N ALA A 235 7.70 23.26 3.00
CA ALA A 235 8.26 22.13 2.25
C ALA A 235 7.52 21.97 0.90
N PRO A 236 8.24 21.68 -0.20
CA PRO A 236 7.61 21.42 -1.48
C PRO A 236 6.84 20.09 -1.43
N VAL A 237 5.76 20.02 -2.19
CA VAL A 237 4.97 18.80 -2.39
C VAL A 237 4.95 18.41 -3.86
N TYR A 238 4.80 17.12 -4.12
CA TYR A 238 4.89 16.54 -5.45
C TYR A 238 3.69 15.64 -5.73
N GLU A 239 3.46 15.34 -7.02
CA GLU A 239 2.49 14.34 -7.42
C GLU A 239 2.78 13.00 -6.73
N GLN A 240 1.74 12.26 -6.42
CA GLN A 240 1.75 10.99 -5.71
C GLN A 240 2.16 11.07 -4.23
N ASP A 241 2.41 12.27 -3.67
CA ASP A 241 2.64 12.40 -2.24
C ASP A 241 1.43 11.95 -1.42
N VAL A 242 1.71 11.19 -0.38
CA VAL A 242 0.71 10.74 0.60
C VAL A 242 0.88 11.55 1.88
N PHE A 243 -0.19 12.23 2.29
CA PHE A 243 -0.24 13.01 3.52
C PHE A 243 -1.05 12.26 4.56
N THR A 244 -0.44 11.96 5.71
CA THR A 244 -1.16 11.45 6.88
C THR A 244 -1.28 12.57 7.89
N VAL A 245 -2.51 12.97 8.22
CA VAL A 245 -2.80 14.03 9.18
C VAL A 245 -3.52 13.44 10.38
N ARG A 246 -2.88 13.45 11.54
CA ARG A 246 -3.40 12.83 12.77
C ARG A 246 -4.76 13.44 13.15
N GLY A 247 -5.78 12.57 13.20
CA GLY A 247 -7.17 12.96 13.50
C GLY A 247 -7.94 13.59 12.33
N LYS A 248 -7.38 13.63 11.12
CA LYS A 248 -8.04 14.13 9.92
C LYS A 248 -8.07 13.13 8.76
N GLY A 249 -7.21 12.11 8.79
CA GLY A 249 -7.17 11.08 7.77
C GLY A 249 -5.91 11.10 6.91
N ARG A 250 -5.95 10.30 5.86
CA ARG A 250 -4.87 10.10 4.90
C ARG A 250 -5.33 10.57 3.53
N PHE A 251 -4.48 11.30 2.82
CA PHE A 251 -4.78 11.91 1.53
C PHE A 251 -3.67 11.59 0.54
N ARG A 252 -4.02 11.44 -0.74
CA ARG A 252 -3.04 11.31 -1.82
C ARG A 252 -3.22 12.42 -2.83
N LEU A 253 -2.15 13.14 -3.15
CA LEU A 253 -2.09 14.08 -4.26
C LEU A 253 -1.87 13.30 -5.56
N THR A 254 -2.89 13.18 -6.38
CA THR A 254 -2.86 12.32 -7.57
C THR A 254 -2.24 13.00 -8.77
N ALA A 255 -2.56 14.28 -8.98
CA ALA A 255 -2.10 15.02 -10.15
C ALA A 255 -1.99 16.52 -9.90
N LEU A 256 -1.17 17.16 -10.73
CA LEU A 256 -1.01 18.60 -10.84
C LEU A 256 -1.35 19.03 -12.29
N PRO A 257 -2.64 19.04 -12.67
CA PRO A 257 -3.06 19.19 -14.08
C PRO A 257 -2.75 20.54 -14.69
N GLY A 258 -2.14 21.45 -13.96
CA GLY A 258 -1.71 22.74 -14.46
C GLY A 258 -2.17 23.93 -13.62
N LYS A 259 -2.42 25.08 -14.27
CA LYS A 259 -2.80 26.31 -13.62
C LYS A 259 -4.19 26.77 -14.02
N SER A 260 -4.87 27.40 -13.07
CA SER A 260 -6.14 28.07 -13.28
C SER A 260 -5.95 29.41 -14.04
N LYS A 261 -7.06 30.00 -14.53
CA LYS A 261 -7.06 31.33 -15.17
C LYS A 261 -6.44 32.44 -14.32
N LYS A 262 -6.34 32.25 -12.99
CA LYS A 262 -5.74 33.17 -12.03
C LYS A 262 -4.31 32.78 -11.63
N ASP A 263 -3.62 32.01 -12.46
CA ASP A 263 -2.24 31.51 -12.26
C ASP A 263 -2.03 30.70 -10.95
N ARG A 264 -3.12 30.11 -10.42
CA ARG A 264 -3.04 29.21 -9.25
C ARG A 264 -2.87 27.78 -9.71
N SER A 265 -2.03 27.01 -9.04
CA SER A 265 -1.88 25.57 -9.32
C SER A 265 -3.16 24.82 -8.99
N ILE A 266 -3.61 23.98 -9.91
CA ILE A 266 -4.71 23.06 -9.69
C ILE A 266 -4.10 21.78 -9.10
N ILE A 267 -4.74 21.25 -8.07
CA ILE A 267 -4.36 19.99 -7.44
C ILE A 267 -5.55 19.03 -7.49
N GLU A 268 -5.28 17.77 -7.82
CA GLU A 268 -6.23 16.67 -7.72
C GLU A 268 -5.78 15.73 -6.62
N PHE A 269 -6.70 15.32 -5.77
CA PHE A 269 -6.40 14.47 -4.62
C PHE A 269 -7.63 13.67 -4.21
N PHE A 270 -7.42 12.63 -3.41
CA PHE A 270 -8.49 11.91 -2.73
C PHE A 270 -8.13 11.65 -1.27
N GLN A 271 -9.15 11.36 -0.47
CA GLN A 271 -9.01 10.86 0.90
C GLN A 271 -9.22 9.34 0.87
N TYR A 272 -8.33 8.61 1.59
CA TYR A 272 -8.45 7.15 1.77
C TYR A 272 -9.65 6.77 2.60
#